data_218c008dac3131f58ad779540769f238
#
_entry.id   218c008dac3131f58ad779540769f238
#
_cell.length_a   1.000
_cell.length_b   1.000
_cell.length_c   1.000
_cell.angle_alpha   90.00
_cell.angle_beta   90.00
_cell.angle_gamma   90.00
#
_symmetry.space_group_name_H-M   'P 1'
#
loop_
_entity.id
_entity.type
_entity.pdbx_description
1 polymer ?
#
loop_
_entity_poly.entity_id
_entity_poly.type
_entity_poly.pdbx_seq_one_letter_code
_entity_poly.pdbx_strand_id
1 'polypeptide(L)'
;MTLTLYSWLMWAIQPLLRSKLRRRGLKEPGYLEHIEERFGLYTNQIKTQTQEPSAAKTCVWVHAVSLGETRAAEVLLHALRAEYPAIRIVLTHGTATGRALGASLLKEGDVQVWQPWDTPAIVQRFLQHFQPQLAVVLETEIWPNWVAQCKHSNIPMVLVNARMSEKSMRSAQRLAWLSGPAYAGLNGVWAQTPDDAKRLELLGAPVMEVVGNVKFDAQPNSVLLAQALLWSKNFTRPVVLLASSREGEEDLWLDALQALKENPVDGQEHVHAVHWLVVPRHPQRFDAVAQAIVNRGWKLSRRSEWLDGPGQTDEENLDTVWLGDSMGEMSLYFGLADVALLGGSFMPLGGQNLIEATACGCPVIMGPHTFNFADAAELALEADAAIRVEDMAQGVTSALQLVCSGPDENSYVSACLAFTQKNKGATQRTVQALKPYISR
;
A
#
# COMPACT_ATOMS: atom_id res chain seq x y z
N MET A 1 27.60 -17.68 -18.17
CA MET A 1 27.94 -17.38 -16.75
C MET A 1 26.63 -17.46 -15.99
N THR A 2 26.57 -18.31 -15.03
CA THR A 2 25.37 -19.08 -14.75
C THR A 2 24.80 -18.72 -13.38
N LEU A 3 23.57 -19.11 -13.09
CA LEU A 3 22.92 -19.09 -11.78
C LEU A 3 23.86 -19.55 -10.64
N THR A 4 24.78 -20.45 -10.92
CA THR A 4 25.81 -20.93 -9.99
C THR A 4 26.68 -19.79 -9.44
N LEU A 5 27.19 -18.90 -10.30
CA LEU A 5 28.03 -17.77 -9.86
C LEU A 5 27.22 -16.80 -8.99
N TYR A 6 25.97 -16.50 -9.40
CA TYR A 6 25.06 -15.71 -8.59
C TYR A 6 24.83 -16.35 -7.23
N SER A 7 24.60 -17.65 -7.18
CA SER A 7 24.39 -18.39 -5.93
C SER A 7 25.61 -18.34 -5.00
N TRP A 8 26.81 -18.46 -5.55
CA TRP A 8 28.05 -18.27 -4.80
C TRP A 8 28.19 -16.84 -4.25
N LEU A 9 27.86 -15.83 -5.06
CA LEU A 9 27.85 -14.44 -4.60
C LEU A 9 26.86 -14.23 -3.47
N MET A 10 25.62 -14.74 -3.62
CA MET A 10 24.57 -14.62 -2.61
C MET A 10 24.94 -15.36 -1.31
N TRP A 11 25.67 -16.45 -1.42
CA TRP A 11 26.23 -17.15 -0.26
C TRP A 11 27.34 -16.31 0.42
N ALA A 12 28.28 -15.79 -0.33
CA ALA A 12 29.41 -15.02 0.19
C ALA A 12 29.00 -13.73 0.89
N ILE A 13 27.93 -13.06 0.45
CA ILE A 13 27.46 -11.79 1.03
C ILE A 13 26.56 -11.95 2.26
N GLN A 14 26.23 -13.18 2.70
CA GLN A 14 25.39 -13.40 3.88
C GLN A 14 25.89 -12.70 5.17
N PRO A 15 27.21 -12.68 5.50
CA PRO A 15 27.69 -11.94 6.67
C PRO A 15 27.41 -10.43 6.58
N LEU A 16 27.56 -9.84 5.38
CA LEU A 16 27.26 -8.43 5.14
C LEU A 16 25.75 -8.15 5.31
N LEU A 17 24.90 -9.06 4.80
CA LEU A 17 23.46 -8.96 5.00
C LEU A 17 23.10 -9.00 6.50
N ARG A 18 23.66 -9.94 7.27
CA ARG A 18 23.43 -10.02 8.72
C ARG A 18 23.83 -8.71 9.41
N SER A 19 24.97 -8.15 9.05
CA SER A 19 25.43 -6.86 9.56
C SER A 19 24.46 -5.72 9.20
N LYS A 20 24.02 -5.67 7.94
CA LYS A 20 23.04 -4.68 7.46
C LYS A 20 21.71 -4.79 8.22
N LEU A 21 21.19 -6.00 8.41
CA LEU A 21 19.95 -6.23 9.15
C LEU A 21 20.08 -5.82 10.62
N ARG A 22 21.21 -6.12 11.27
CA ARG A 22 21.48 -5.67 12.63
C ARG A 22 21.50 -4.14 12.75
N ARG A 23 22.19 -3.45 11.82
CA ARG A 23 22.21 -1.98 11.79
C ARG A 23 20.81 -1.39 11.55
N ARG A 24 20.03 -2.00 10.67
CA ARG A 24 18.67 -1.56 10.42
C ARG A 24 17.75 -1.80 11.62
N GLY A 25 17.96 -2.90 12.31
CA GLY A 25 17.23 -3.25 13.52
C GLY A 25 17.46 -2.31 14.71
N LEU A 26 18.58 -1.54 14.72
CA LEU A 26 18.79 -0.48 15.73
C LEU A 26 17.77 0.67 15.56
N LYS A 27 17.29 0.91 14.34
CA LYS A 27 16.26 1.93 14.05
C LYS A 27 14.86 1.34 14.05
N GLU A 28 14.72 0.11 13.58
CA GLU A 28 13.45 -0.62 13.42
C GLU A 28 13.60 -2.01 14.04
N PRO A 29 13.37 -2.20 15.36
CA PRO A 29 13.64 -3.45 16.09
C PRO A 29 13.03 -4.72 15.47
N GLY A 30 11.87 -4.60 14.81
CA GLY A 30 11.21 -5.71 14.14
C GLY A 30 12.06 -6.45 13.10
N TYR A 31 13.14 -5.84 12.57
CA TYR A 31 14.07 -6.55 11.68
C TYR A 31 14.94 -7.59 12.38
N LEU A 32 15.08 -7.53 13.71
CA LEU A 32 15.87 -8.48 14.50
C LEU A 32 15.05 -9.66 14.98
N GLU A 33 13.73 -9.53 14.99
CA GLU A 33 12.84 -10.61 15.38
C GLU A 33 12.95 -11.76 14.39
N HIS A 34 13.22 -12.97 14.91
CA HIS A 34 13.31 -14.20 14.13
C HIS A 34 14.24 -14.11 12.90
N ILE A 35 15.33 -13.34 12.96
CA ILE A 35 16.23 -13.09 11.84
C ILE A 35 16.75 -14.37 11.17
N GLU A 36 16.86 -15.47 11.91
CA GLU A 36 17.36 -16.75 11.42
C GLU A 36 16.42 -17.44 10.43
N GLU A 37 15.13 -17.08 10.41
CA GLU A 37 14.17 -17.55 9.40
C GLU A 37 14.65 -17.20 7.98
N ARG A 38 15.29 -16.04 7.79
CA ARG A 38 15.86 -15.64 6.50
C ARG A 38 16.94 -16.60 5.99
N PHE A 39 17.55 -17.34 6.90
CA PHE A 39 18.61 -18.29 6.61
C PHE A 39 18.11 -19.74 6.65
N GLY A 40 16.80 -19.96 6.68
CA GLY A 40 16.15 -21.26 6.64
C GLY A 40 16.22 -22.02 7.96
N LEU A 41 16.31 -21.32 9.08
CA LEU A 41 16.28 -21.89 10.44
C LEU A 41 14.96 -21.51 11.11
N TYR A 42 14.08 -22.49 11.30
CA TYR A 42 12.73 -22.32 11.83
C TYR A 42 12.62 -22.93 13.24
N THR A 43 11.86 -22.27 14.13
CA THR A 43 11.67 -22.73 15.51
C THR A 43 10.78 -23.97 15.58
N ASN A 44 10.83 -24.69 16.72
CA ASN A 44 10.00 -25.89 16.91
C ASN A 44 8.50 -25.59 16.95
N GLN A 45 8.10 -24.40 17.38
CA GLN A 45 6.67 -23.97 17.35
C GLN A 45 6.14 -23.92 15.91
N ILE A 46 6.94 -23.40 14.97
CA ILE A 46 6.58 -23.39 13.54
C ILE A 46 6.50 -24.84 13.02
N LYS A 47 7.40 -25.73 13.47
CA LYS A 47 7.36 -27.17 13.09
C LYS A 47 6.08 -27.86 13.56
N THR A 48 5.60 -27.59 14.75
CA THR A 48 4.39 -28.21 15.30
C THR A 48 3.14 -27.81 14.52
N GLN A 49 3.04 -26.53 14.14
CA GLN A 49 1.94 -26.01 13.32
C GLN A 49 1.90 -26.62 11.90
N THR A 50 3.06 -27.05 11.37
CA THR A 50 3.15 -27.66 10.03
C THR A 50 2.93 -29.17 10.01
N GLN A 51 3.03 -29.85 11.16
CA GLN A 51 3.01 -31.31 11.25
C GLN A 51 1.67 -31.92 11.73
N GLU A 52 0.70 -31.09 12.16
CA GLU A 52 -0.62 -31.63 12.47
C GLU A 52 -1.31 -32.12 11.19
N PRO A 53 -1.75 -33.39 11.13
CA PRO A 53 -2.49 -33.93 10.00
C PRO A 53 -3.96 -33.47 10.07
N SER A 54 -4.22 -32.20 10.03
CA SER A 54 -5.51 -31.67 9.63
C SER A 54 -5.70 -31.99 8.16
N ALA A 55 -6.84 -32.59 7.77
CA ALA A 55 -7.21 -33.01 6.43
C ALA A 55 -6.56 -32.14 5.34
N ALA A 56 -5.81 -32.75 4.42
CA ALA A 56 -4.84 -32.16 3.48
C ALA A 56 -5.22 -30.76 2.95
N LYS A 57 -4.90 -29.74 3.71
CA LYS A 57 -5.12 -28.33 3.31
C LYS A 57 -4.07 -27.96 2.28
N THR A 58 -4.51 -27.47 1.13
CA THR A 58 -3.60 -26.93 0.11
C THR A 58 -2.77 -25.79 0.72
N CYS A 59 -1.44 -25.95 0.74
CA CYS A 59 -0.52 -24.94 1.26
C CYS A 59 -0.08 -24.00 0.16
N VAL A 60 -0.35 -22.70 0.32
CA VAL A 60 0.02 -21.66 -0.63
C VAL A 60 1.06 -20.74 0.02
N TRP A 61 2.23 -20.62 -0.60
CA TRP A 61 3.22 -19.63 -0.23
C TRP A 61 2.86 -18.30 -0.90
N VAL A 62 2.59 -17.28 -0.11
CA VAL A 62 2.35 -15.91 -0.59
C VAL A 62 3.50 -15.01 -0.15
N HIS A 63 4.10 -14.31 -1.11
CA HIS A 63 5.19 -13.37 -0.85
C HIS A 63 4.76 -11.93 -1.12
N ALA A 64 4.82 -11.09 -0.08
CA ALA A 64 4.56 -9.65 -0.11
C ALA A 64 5.68 -8.91 0.64
N VAL A 65 6.54 -8.19 -0.06
CA VAL A 65 7.79 -7.62 0.48
C VAL A 65 7.52 -6.52 1.49
N SER A 66 6.73 -5.54 1.09
CA SER A 66 6.53 -4.27 1.77
C SER A 66 5.14 -4.14 2.39
N LEU A 67 4.93 -3.09 3.18
CA LEU A 67 3.62 -2.74 3.71
C LEU A 67 2.56 -2.57 2.60
N GLY A 68 2.94 -1.93 1.47
CA GLY A 68 2.04 -1.70 0.35
C GLY A 68 1.62 -2.99 -0.36
N GLU A 69 2.56 -3.93 -0.53
CA GLU A 69 2.27 -5.26 -1.08
C GLU A 69 1.49 -6.13 -0.11
N THR A 70 1.75 -6.01 1.21
CA THR A 70 0.98 -6.73 2.23
C THR A 70 -0.49 -6.28 2.25
N ARG A 71 -0.79 -5.00 2.00
CA ARG A 71 -2.17 -4.52 1.80
C ARG A 71 -2.81 -5.10 0.53
N ALA A 72 -2.06 -5.20 -0.56
CA ALA A 72 -2.54 -5.88 -1.76
C ALA A 72 -2.76 -7.39 -1.51
N ALA A 73 -1.85 -8.03 -0.75
CA ALA A 73 -2.01 -9.42 -0.32
C ALA A 73 -3.25 -9.61 0.57
N GLU A 74 -3.57 -8.67 1.46
CA GLU A 74 -4.78 -8.71 2.30
C GLU A 74 -6.04 -8.89 1.46
N VAL A 75 -6.21 -8.07 0.41
CA VAL A 75 -7.35 -8.14 -0.52
C VAL A 75 -7.40 -9.51 -1.22
N LEU A 76 -6.25 -9.96 -1.74
CA LEU A 76 -6.13 -11.26 -2.41
C LEU A 76 -6.39 -12.43 -1.46
N LEU A 77 -5.83 -12.41 -0.24
CA LEU A 77 -6.00 -13.46 0.76
C LEU A 77 -7.45 -13.59 1.23
N HIS A 78 -8.14 -12.45 1.37
CA HIS A 78 -9.56 -12.44 1.70
C HIS A 78 -10.38 -13.17 0.63
N ALA A 79 -10.17 -12.85 -0.65
CA ALA A 79 -10.86 -13.48 -1.77
C ALA A 79 -10.48 -14.96 -1.96
N LEU A 80 -9.19 -15.31 -1.82
CA LEU A 80 -8.74 -16.70 -1.88
C LEU A 80 -9.39 -17.57 -0.81
N ARG A 81 -9.52 -17.06 0.41
CA ARG A 81 -10.16 -17.81 1.52
C ARG A 81 -11.67 -17.92 1.39
N ALA A 82 -12.32 -16.95 0.72
CA ALA A 82 -13.73 -17.03 0.39
C ALA A 82 -14.00 -18.17 -0.61
N GLU A 83 -13.13 -18.31 -1.62
CA GLU A 83 -13.25 -19.35 -2.66
C GLU A 83 -12.70 -20.70 -2.18
N TYR A 84 -11.62 -20.70 -1.39
CA TYR A 84 -10.93 -21.89 -0.89
C TYR A 84 -10.79 -21.85 0.64
N PRO A 85 -11.85 -22.15 1.41
CA PRO A 85 -11.82 -22.04 2.89
C PRO A 85 -10.79 -22.94 3.58
N ALA A 86 -10.38 -24.03 2.91
CA ALA A 86 -9.44 -25.01 3.43
C ALA A 86 -7.97 -24.75 3.06
N ILE A 87 -7.62 -23.57 2.49
CA ILE A 87 -6.23 -23.25 2.21
C ILE A 87 -5.47 -22.90 3.50
N ARG A 88 -4.19 -23.23 3.51
CA ARG A 88 -3.21 -22.77 4.48
C ARG A 88 -2.24 -21.81 3.82
N ILE A 89 -1.94 -20.70 4.46
CA ILE A 89 -1.05 -19.68 3.92
C ILE A 89 0.30 -19.70 4.65
N VAL A 90 1.37 -19.70 3.87
CA VAL A 90 2.72 -19.34 4.34
C VAL A 90 3.02 -17.95 3.81
N LEU A 91 2.95 -16.95 4.67
CA LEU A 91 3.13 -15.55 4.30
C LEU A 91 4.56 -15.10 4.57
N THR A 92 5.22 -14.52 3.57
CA THR A 92 6.60 -14.06 3.70
C THR A 92 6.76 -12.59 3.38
N HIS A 93 7.67 -11.91 4.11
CA HIS A 93 7.91 -10.47 4.00
C HIS A 93 9.39 -10.12 3.89
N GLY A 94 9.68 -8.97 3.27
CA GLY A 94 11.00 -8.37 3.21
C GLY A 94 11.24 -7.28 4.27
N THR A 95 10.16 -6.59 4.73
CA THR A 95 10.22 -5.45 5.64
C THR A 95 9.51 -5.71 6.96
N ALA A 96 9.97 -5.04 8.04
CA ALA A 96 9.37 -5.16 9.38
C ALA A 96 7.93 -4.64 9.40
N THR A 97 7.64 -3.55 8.69
CA THR A 97 6.30 -2.97 8.60
C THR A 97 5.33 -3.88 7.83
N GLY A 98 5.80 -4.54 6.75
CA GLY A 98 5.00 -5.55 6.04
C GLY A 98 4.71 -6.75 6.94
N ARG A 99 5.72 -7.24 7.70
CA ARG A 99 5.55 -8.34 8.65
C ARG A 99 4.57 -7.99 9.77
N ALA A 100 4.64 -6.79 10.33
CA ALA A 100 3.73 -6.34 11.38
C ALA A 100 2.26 -6.34 10.92
N LEU A 101 1.98 -5.81 9.72
CA LEU A 101 0.65 -5.90 9.13
C LEU A 101 0.26 -7.35 8.82
N GLY A 102 1.19 -8.14 8.24
CA GLY A 102 0.96 -9.53 7.87
C GLY A 102 0.49 -10.40 9.05
N ALA A 103 0.95 -10.09 10.27
CA ALA A 103 0.53 -10.81 11.47
C ALA A 103 -0.99 -10.75 11.71
N SER A 104 -1.63 -9.61 11.39
CA SER A 104 -3.08 -9.44 11.53
C SER A 104 -3.89 -10.19 10.46
N LEU A 105 -3.24 -10.65 9.39
CA LEU A 105 -3.89 -11.36 8.28
C LEU A 105 -3.92 -12.87 8.48
N LEU A 106 -3.22 -13.40 9.48
CA LEU A 106 -3.12 -14.84 9.72
C LEU A 106 -4.42 -15.40 10.32
N LYS A 107 -4.78 -16.58 9.85
CA LYS A 107 -5.83 -17.41 10.44
C LYS A 107 -5.22 -18.66 11.05
N GLU A 108 -6.02 -19.42 11.79
CA GLU A 108 -5.60 -20.68 12.39
C GLU A 108 -5.00 -21.65 11.34
N GLY A 109 -3.80 -22.11 11.60
CA GLY A 109 -3.02 -22.96 10.69
C GLY A 109 -2.13 -22.22 9.70
N ASP A 110 -2.27 -20.89 9.55
CA ASP A 110 -1.36 -20.09 8.75
C ASP A 110 -0.03 -19.84 9.47
N VAL A 111 0.99 -19.57 8.70
CA VAL A 111 2.33 -19.27 9.22
C VAL A 111 2.90 -18.03 8.54
N GLN A 112 3.55 -17.17 9.32
CA GLN A 112 4.30 -16.03 8.82
C GLN A 112 5.78 -16.20 9.15
N VAL A 113 6.64 -16.02 8.13
CA VAL A 113 8.10 -16.02 8.29
C VAL A 113 8.75 -14.96 7.41
N TRP A 114 10.01 -14.68 7.67
CA TRP A 114 10.80 -13.86 6.77
C TRP A 114 11.03 -14.55 5.44
N GLN A 115 11.12 -13.77 4.35
CA GLN A 115 11.51 -14.30 3.05
C GLN A 115 12.85 -15.04 3.13
N PRO A 116 12.98 -16.25 2.53
CA PRO A 116 14.23 -16.99 2.52
C PRO A 116 15.27 -16.25 1.69
N TRP A 117 16.50 -16.17 2.19
CA TRP A 117 17.62 -15.60 1.44
C TRP A 117 17.89 -16.42 0.18
N ASP A 118 18.14 -15.75 -0.95
CA ASP A 118 18.16 -16.38 -2.28
C ASP A 118 19.43 -17.20 -2.56
N THR A 119 19.62 -18.27 -1.79
CA THR A 119 20.60 -19.31 -2.10
C THR A 119 19.92 -20.66 -2.25
N PRO A 120 20.43 -21.58 -3.09
CA PRO A 120 19.79 -22.87 -3.33
C PRO A 120 19.49 -23.63 -2.03
N ALA A 121 20.45 -23.72 -1.11
CA ALA A 121 20.31 -24.47 0.13
C ALA A 121 19.26 -23.88 1.10
N ILE A 122 19.16 -22.55 1.17
CA ILE A 122 18.19 -21.89 2.05
C ILE A 122 16.79 -22.04 1.48
N VAL A 123 16.63 -21.79 0.18
CA VAL A 123 15.34 -21.95 -0.49
C VAL A 123 14.86 -23.40 -0.43
N GLN A 124 15.75 -24.36 -0.66
CA GLN A 124 15.42 -25.78 -0.54
C GLN A 124 14.92 -26.13 0.86
N ARG A 125 15.61 -25.66 1.94
CA ARG A 125 15.14 -25.85 3.32
C ARG A 125 13.75 -25.25 3.55
N PHE A 126 13.49 -24.07 3.01
CA PHE A 126 12.18 -23.43 3.08
C PHE A 126 11.11 -24.31 2.43
N LEU A 127 11.34 -24.73 1.19
CA LEU A 127 10.38 -25.56 0.44
C LEU A 127 10.15 -26.92 1.10
N GLN A 128 11.20 -27.55 1.63
CA GLN A 128 11.09 -28.83 2.36
C GLN A 128 10.34 -28.69 3.68
N HIS A 129 10.49 -27.54 4.35
CA HIS A 129 9.86 -27.31 5.65
C HIS A 129 8.37 -27.01 5.53
N PHE A 130 7.98 -26.11 4.61
CA PHE A 130 6.61 -25.65 4.46
C PHE A 130 5.80 -26.44 3.44
N GLN A 131 6.45 -27.10 2.49
CA GLN A 131 5.86 -27.91 1.43
C GLN A 131 4.71 -27.21 0.69
N PRO A 132 4.91 -25.97 0.18
CA PRO A 132 3.87 -25.26 -0.56
C PRO A 132 3.58 -25.99 -1.87
N GLN A 133 2.31 -26.01 -2.26
CA GLN A 133 1.86 -26.56 -3.55
C GLN A 133 1.80 -25.47 -4.63
N LEU A 134 1.82 -24.22 -4.23
CA LEU A 134 1.84 -23.05 -5.10
C LEU A 134 2.63 -21.93 -4.42
N ALA A 135 3.48 -21.23 -5.17
CA ALA A 135 4.14 -19.99 -4.76
C ALA A 135 3.54 -18.82 -5.54
N VAL A 136 2.98 -17.86 -4.82
CA VAL A 136 2.37 -16.62 -5.35
C VAL A 136 3.22 -15.44 -4.92
N VAL A 137 3.86 -14.77 -5.86
CA VAL A 137 4.66 -13.57 -5.62
C VAL A 137 3.86 -12.34 -6.07
N LEU A 138 3.87 -11.29 -5.27
CA LEU A 138 3.19 -10.05 -5.60
C LEU A 138 4.14 -9.02 -6.22
N GLU A 139 3.64 -8.25 -7.16
CA GLU A 139 4.22 -7.07 -7.81
C GLU A 139 5.52 -7.34 -8.60
N THR A 140 6.71 -7.22 -7.99
CA THR A 140 7.97 -7.15 -8.77
C THR A 140 9.09 -8.06 -8.34
N GLU A 141 9.03 -8.68 -7.16
CA GLU A 141 10.19 -9.40 -6.60
C GLU A 141 10.34 -10.82 -7.14
N ILE A 142 11.18 -10.98 -8.16
CA ILE A 142 11.58 -12.29 -8.69
C ILE A 142 13.02 -12.60 -8.31
N TRP A 143 13.20 -13.71 -7.59
CA TRP A 143 14.50 -14.16 -7.13
C TRP A 143 14.94 -15.41 -7.90
N PRO A 144 16.11 -15.38 -8.58
CA PRO A 144 16.54 -16.46 -9.49
C PRO A 144 16.58 -17.85 -8.86
N ASN A 145 17.10 -17.99 -7.62
CA ASN A 145 17.15 -19.29 -6.97
C ASN A 145 15.75 -19.75 -6.48
N TRP A 146 14.85 -18.81 -6.13
CA TRP A 146 13.47 -19.20 -5.78
C TRP A 146 12.81 -19.88 -6.97
N VAL A 147 12.86 -19.26 -8.14
CA VAL A 147 12.30 -19.82 -9.37
C VAL A 147 12.95 -21.17 -9.70
N ALA A 148 14.27 -21.24 -9.65
CA ALA A 148 15.01 -22.47 -9.97
C ALA A 148 14.66 -23.62 -9.00
N GLN A 149 14.59 -23.36 -7.68
CA GLN A 149 14.27 -24.39 -6.68
C GLN A 149 12.80 -24.78 -6.70
N CYS A 150 11.87 -23.85 -6.93
CA CYS A 150 10.46 -24.17 -7.14
C CYS A 150 10.28 -25.08 -8.36
N LYS A 151 10.92 -24.76 -9.49
CA LYS A 151 10.91 -25.60 -10.69
C LYS A 151 11.49 -26.99 -10.43
N HIS A 152 12.62 -27.07 -9.70
CA HIS A 152 13.24 -28.37 -9.33
C HIS A 152 12.33 -29.21 -8.44
N SER A 153 11.56 -28.56 -7.58
CA SER A 153 10.62 -29.22 -6.66
C SER A 153 9.21 -29.44 -7.24
N ASN A 154 9.00 -29.14 -8.52
CA ASN A 154 7.70 -29.16 -9.20
C ASN A 154 6.62 -28.32 -8.53
N ILE A 155 7.01 -27.22 -7.88
CA ILE A 155 6.12 -26.25 -7.26
C ILE A 155 5.90 -25.12 -8.26
N PRO A 156 4.69 -24.90 -8.79
CA PRO A 156 4.43 -23.77 -9.65
C PRO A 156 4.67 -22.46 -8.90
N MET A 157 5.36 -21.52 -9.57
CA MET A 157 5.57 -20.17 -9.08
C MET A 157 4.95 -19.18 -10.06
N VAL A 158 4.10 -18.31 -9.54
CA VAL A 158 3.36 -17.33 -10.34
C VAL A 158 3.58 -15.92 -9.80
N LEU A 159 3.49 -14.93 -10.70
CA LEU A 159 3.56 -13.52 -10.37
C LEU A 159 2.19 -12.88 -10.59
N VAL A 160 1.60 -12.34 -9.53
CA VAL A 160 0.28 -11.70 -9.57
C VAL A 160 0.38 -10.22 -9.20
N ASN A 161 -0.61 -9.44 -9.63
CA ASN A 161 -0.56 -7.99 -9.49
C ASN A 161 0.75 -7.43 -10.04
N ALA A 162 1.24 -8.01 -11.14
CA ALA A 162 2.58 -7.80 -11.64
C ALA A 162 2.76 -6.38 -12.18
N ARG A 163 3.83 -5.74 -11.72
CA ARG A 163 4.20 -4.37 -12.12
C ARG A 163 5.66 -4.34 -12.57
N MET A 164 5.95 -3.64 -13.66
CA MET A 164 7.30 -3.47 -14.17
C MET A 164 7.53 -2.06 -14.66
N SER A 165 8.20 -1.22 -13.85
CA SER A 165 8.59 0.10 -14.30
C SER A 165 9.67 0.03 -15.38
N GLU A 166 9.75 1.04 -16.23
CA GLU A 166 10.78 1.14 -17.26
C GLU A 166 12.20 1.08 -16.66
N LYS A 167 12.40 1.75 -15.52
CA LYS A 167 13.68 1.72 -14.80
C LYS A 167 14.04 0.30 -14.34
N SER A 168 13.07 -0.43 -13.80
CA SER A 168 13.26 -1.82 -13.35
C SER A 168 13.54 -2.75 -14.53
N MET A 169 12.80 -2.60 -15.63
CA MET A 169 13.04 -3.35 -16.86
C MET A 169 14.46 -3.12 -17.39
N ARG A 170 14.90 -1.87 -17.53
CA ARG A 170 16.26 -1.54 -17.98
C ARG A 170 17.33 -2.14 -17.05
N SER A 171 17.08 -2.16 -15.75
CA SER A 171 17.99 -2.79 -14.77
C SER A 171 18.03 -4.31 -14.93
N ALA A 172 16.89 -4.96 -15.13
CA ALA A 172 16.80 -6.39 -15.40
C ALA A 172 17.49 -6.78 -16.72
N GLN A 173 17.32 -5.98 -17.78
CA GLN A 173 17.97 -6.20 -19.08
C GLN A 173 19.50 -6.12 -19.01
N ARG A 174 20.08 -5.27 -18.15
CA ARG A 174 21.54 -5.25 -17.92
C ARG A 174 22.08 -6.57 -17.36
N LEU A 175 21.23 -7.34 -16.70
CA LEU A 175 21.53 -8.65 -16.14
C LEU A 175 20.70 -9.75 -16.81
N ALA A 176 20.43 -9.61 -18.14
CA ALA A 176 19.52 -10.49 -18.88
C ALA A 176 19.89 -11.98 -18.79
N TRP A 177 21.18 -12.29 -18.65
CA TRP A 177 21.68 -13.65 -18.44
C TRP A 177 21.16 -14.28 -17.12
N LEU A 178 20.78 -13.48 -16.14
CA LEU A 178 20.25 -13.90 -14.84
C LEU A 178 18.73 -13.71 -14.76
N SER A 179 18.26 -12.52 -15.12
CA SER A 179 16.84 -12.14 -15.05
C SER A 179 15.99 -12.88 -16.08
N GLY A 180 16.46 -13.04 -17.31
CA GLY A 180 15.72 -13.73 -18.38
C GLY A 180 15.30 -15.16 -17.98
N PRO A 181 16.22 -16.05 -17.57
CA PRO A 181 15.85 -17.37 -17.07
C PRO A 181 14.93 -17.36 -15.85
N ALA A 182 15.04 -16.34 -14.97
CA ALA A 182 14.17 -16.21 -13.80
C ALA A 182 12.75 -15.85 -14.21
N TYR A 183 12.55 -14.84 -15.09
CA TYR A 183 11.21 -14.49 -15.58
C TYR A 183 10.61 -15.61 -16.44
N ALA A 184 11.37 -16.20 -17.33
CA ALA A 184 10.91 -17.33 -18.17
C ALA A 184 10.59 -18.61 -17.38
N GLY A 185 11.11 -18.72 -16.17
CA GLY A 185 10.86 -19.86 -15.28
C GLY A 185 9.55 -19.79 -14.50
N LEU A 186 8.83 -18.67 -14.57
CA LEU A 186 7.51 -18.54 -13.94
C LEU A 186 6.46 -19.38 -14.66
N ASN A 187 5.43 -19.82 -13.94
CA ASN A 187 4.34 -20.63 -14.50
C ASN A 187 3.17 -19.76 -15.02
N GLY A 188 3.16 -18.48 -14.70
CA GLY A 188 2.18 -17.50 -15.17
C GLY A 188 2.41 -16.15 -14.54
N VAL A 189 2.06 -15.10 -15.28
CA VAL A 189 2.17 -13.71 -14.85
C VAL A 189 0.88 -12.99 -15.19
N TRP A 190 0.29 -12.29 -14.21
CA TRP A 190 -0.90 -11.45 -14.36
C TRP A 190 -0.53 -10.00 -14.06
N ALA A 191 -0.51 -9.20 -15.13
CA ALA A 191 -0.04 -7.83 -15.10
C ALA A 191 -1.13 -6.84 -14.63
N GLN A 192 -0.71 -5.70 -14.07
CA GLN A 192 -1.62 -4.62 -13.72
C GLN A 192 -2.07 -3.83 -14.94
N THR A 193 -1.16 -3.52 -15.85
CA THR A 193 -1.41 -2.68 -17.03
C THR A 193 -0.87 -3.33 -18.31
N PRO A 194 -1.33 -2.91 -19.49
CA PRO A 194 -0.77 -3.36 -20.76
C PRO A 194 0.73 -3.04 -20.91
N ASP A 195 1.18 -1.93 -20.33
CA ASP A 195 2.58 -1.53 -20.36
C ASP A 195 3.46 -2.40 -19.46
N ASP A 196 2.94 -2.79 -18.28
CA ASP A 196 3.62 -3.78 -17.44
C ASP A 196 3.75 -5.12 -18.16
N ALA A 197 2.67 -5.56 -18.81
CA ALA A 197 2.65 -6.80 -19.59
C ALA A 197 3.74 -6.80 -20.66
N LYS A 198 3.79 -5.76 -21.50
CA LYS A 198 4.83 -5.61 -22.55
C LYS A 198 6.25 -5.65 -21.98
N ARG A 199 6.49 -4.93 -20.88
CA ARG A 199 7.81 -4.90 -20.25
C ARG A 199 8.22 -6.25 -19.68
N LEU A 200 7.26 -6.99 -19.10
CA LEU A 200 7.48 -8.34 -18.58
C LEU A 200 7.72 -9.36 -19.69
N GLU A 201 6.98 -9.28 -20.81
CA GLU A 201 7.19 -10.10 -22.00
C GLU A 201 8.60 -9.89 -22.60
N LEU A 202 9.08 -8.64 -22.63
CA LEU A 202 10.45 -8.31 -23.08
C LEU A 202 11.55 -8.95 -22.21
N LEU A 203 11.23 -9.32 -20.96
CA LEU A 203 12.10 -10.07 -20.05
C LEU A 203 11.91 -11.60 -20.17
N GLY A 204 11.02 -12.07 -21.05
CA GLY A 204 10.71 -13.47 -21.27
C GLY A 204 9.68 -14.07 -20.30
N ALA A 205 8.97 -13.24 -19.54
CA ALA A 205 7.93 -13.71 -18.63
C ALA A 205 6.70 -14.25 -19.40
N PRO A 206 6.08 -15.37 -18.96
CA PRO A 206 4.86 -15.90 -19.57
C PRO A 206 3.64 -15.08 -19.08
N VAL A 207 3.43 -13.91 -19.67
CA VAL A 207 2.27 -13.08 -19.36
C VAL A 207 1.01 -13.74 -19.89
N MET A 208 0.05 -13.99 -18.99
CA MET A 208 -1.20 -14.68 -19.29
C MET A 208 -2.32 -13.69 -19.60
N GLU A 209 -2.40 -12.61 -18.80
CA GLU A 209 -3.49 -11.64 -18.90
C GLU A 209 -3.14 -10.32 -18.19
N VAL A 210 -3.79 -9.23 -18.60
CA VAL A 210 -3.82 -7.96 -17.88
C VAL A 210 -5.08 -7.93 -17.02
N VAL A 211 -4.93 -8.13 -15.74
CA VAL A 211 -6.07 -8.26 -14.80
C VAL A 211 -6.39 -6.98 -14.01
N GLY A 212 -5.56 -5.95 -14.12
CA GLY A 212 -5.70 -4.73 -13.32
C GLY A 212 -5.00 -4.83 -11.97
N ASN A 213 -5.19 -3.81 -11.13
CA ASN A 213 -4.53 -3.71 -9.82
C ASN A 213 -5.51 -4.10 -8.71
N VAL A 214 -5.15 -5.13 -7.94
CA VAL A 214 -5.97 -5.65 -6.83
C VAL A 214 -6.26 -4.60 -5.73
N LYS A 215 -5.47 -3.53 -5.66
CA LYS A 215 -5.70 -2.43 -4.71
C LYS A 215 -7.02 -1.70 -4.94
N PHE A 216 -7.56 -1.71 -6.18
CA PHE A 216 -8.87 -1.12 -6.48
C PHE A 216 -10.05 -1.94 -5.93
N ASP A 217 -9.81 -3.20 -5.57
CA ASP A 217 -10.83 -4.06 -4.96
C ASP A 217 -10.88 -3.93 -3.44
N ALA A 218 -9.96 -3.14 -2.84
CA ALA A 218 -10.02 -2.84 -1.42
C ALA A 218 -11.33 -2.13 -1.09
N GLN A 219 -12.05 -2.67 -0.10
CA GLN A 219 -13.31 -2.07 0.35
C GLN A 219 -13.01 -1.10 1.50
N PRO A 220 -13.51 0.14 1.43
CA PRO A 220 -13.48 1.03 2.58
C PRO A 220 -14.20 0.39 3.77
N ASN A 221 -13.78 0.73 4.97
CA ASN A 221 -14.45 0.25 6.18
C ASN A 221 -15.85 0.90 6.30
N SER A 222 -16.89 0.10 6.07
CA SER A 222 -18.29 0.57 6.05
C SER A 222 -18.75 1.14 7.39
N VAL A 223 -18.23 0.64 8.51
CA VAL A 223 -18.56 1.16 9.85
C VAL A 223 -17.98 2.56 10.03
N LEU A 224 -16.73 2.76 9.65
CA LEU A 224 -16.07 4.06 9.71
C LEU A 224 -16.69 5.08 8.75
N LEU A 225 -17.10 4.65 7.55
CA LEU A 225 -17.84 5.51 6.62
C LEU A 225 -19.21 5.92 7.15
N ALA A 226 -19.96 4.97 7.74
CA ALA A 226 -21.25 5.27 8.36
C ALA A 226 -21.07 6.26 9.54
N GLN A 227 -20.01 6.11 10.32
CA GLN A 227 -19.67 7.04 11.40
C GLN A 227 -19.33 8.43 10.85
N ALA A 228 -18.56 8.51 9.78
CA ALA A 228 -18.26 9.78 9.11
C ALA A 228 -19.54 10.50 8.65
N LEU A 229 -20.44 9.77 7.98
CA LEU A 229 -21.73 10.29 7.55
C LEU A 229 -22.65 10.75 8.69
N LEU A 230 -22.54 10.15 9.87
CA LEU A 230 -23.28 10.61 11.05
C LEU A 230 -22.72 11.92 11.58
N TRP A 231 -21.40 12.04 11.65
CA TRP A 231 -20.73 13.21 12.17
C TRP A 231 -20.82 14.42 11.22
N SER A 232 -20.68 14.20 9.91
CA SER A 232 -20.72 15.26 8.89
C SER A 232 -22.08 15.99 8.83
N LYS A 233 -23.19 15.36 9.27
CA LYS A 233 -24.50 16.00 9.35
C LYS A 233 -24.53 17.25 10.24
N ASN A 234 -23.60 17.35 11.18
CA ASN A 234 -23.50 18.46 12.11
C ASN A 234 -22.52 19.55 11.62
N PHE A 235 -21.87 19.36 10.46
CA PHE A 235 -20.92 20.30 9.94
C PHE A 235 -21.64 21.36 9.11
N THR A 236 -21.28 22.61 9.34
CA THR A 236 -21.81 23.78 8.60
C THR A 236 -20.88 24.20 7.47
N ARG A 237 -19.67 23.66 7.44
CA ARG A 237 -18.62 23.99 6.48
C ARG A 237 -18.01 22.69 5.92
N PRO A 238 -17.55 22.70 4.65
CA PRO A 238 -16.87 21.55 4.09
C PRO A 238 -15.52 21.28 4.78
N VAL A 239 -15.01 20.06 4.61
CA VAL A 239 -13.78 19.57 5.23
C VAL A 239 -12.70 19.36 4.18
N VAL A 240 -11.56 20.01 4.34
CA VAL A 240 -10.35 19.79 3.53
C VAL A 240 -9.34 18.97 4.34
N LEU A 241 -8.97 17.83 3.82
CA LEU A 241 -8.08 16.87 4.48
C LEU A 241 -6.66 16.91 3.87
N LEU A 242 -5.62 17.06 4.68
CA LEU A 242 -4.26 16.66 4.30
C LEU A 242 -4.04 15.20 4.72
N ALA A 243 -4.16 14.28 3.76
CA ALA A 243 -4.23 12.84 3.98
C ALA A 243 -2.87 12.17 4.03
N SER A 244 -2.53 11.52 5.15
CA SER A 244 -1.28 10.75 5.31
C SER A 244 -0.03 11.57 5.04
N SER A 245 0.03 12.77 5.63
CA SER A 245 1.15 13.71 5.47
C SER A 245 2.49 13.14 5.90
N ARG A 246 3.55 13.64 5.30
CA ARG A 246 4.95 13.26 5.55
C ARG A 246 5.75 14.45 6.03
N GLU A 247 6.94 14.17 6.55
CA GLU A 247 7.86 15.20 7.05
C GLU A 247 8.07 16.35 6.07
N GLY A 248 7.83 17.57 6.53
CA GLY A 248 7.95 18.81 5.77
C GLY A 248 6.66 19.24 5.07
N GLU A 249 5.72 18.34 4.80
CA GLU A 249 4.46 18.70 4.14
C GLU A 249 3.51 19.44 5.08
N GLU A 250 3.52 19.09 6.37
CA GLU A 250 2.71 19.77 7.37
C GLU A 250 3.15 21.24 7.56
N ASP A 251 4.46 21.52 7.48
CA ASP A 251 4.97 22.88 7.54
C ASP A 251 4.56 23.67 6.31
N LEU A 252 4.73 23.11 5.08
CA LEU A 252 4.28 23.74 3.84
C LEU A 252 2.78 24.06 3.86
N TRP A 253 1.98 23.12 4.39
CA TRP A 253 0.54 23.26 4.49
C TRP A 253 0.15 24.35 5.50
N LEU A 254 0.73 24.36 6.70
CA LEU A 254 0.47 25.39 7.71
C LEU A 254 0.92 26.77 7.25
N ASP A 255 2.03 26.87 6.51
CA ASP A 255 2.51 28.13 5.93
C ASP A 255 1.54 28.64 4.85
N ALA A 256 0.97 27.74 4.02
CA ALA A 256 -0.07 28.08 3.05
C ALA A 256 -1.35 28.59 3.72
N LEU A 257 -1.80 27.95 4.82
CA LEU A 257 -2.94 28.41 5.60
C LEU A 257 -2.70 29.79 6.22
N GLN A 258 -1.49 30.02 6.74
CA GLN A 258 -1.12 31.31 7.32
C GLN A 258 -1.09 32.42 6.27
N ALA A 259 -0.55 32.13 5.09
CA ALA A 259 -0.53 33.08 3.97
C ALA A 259 -1.94 33.49 3.52
N LEU A 260 -2.89 32.55 3.48
CA LEU A 260 -4.31 32.83 3.18
C LEU A 260 -4.99 33.66 4.28
N LYS A 261 -4.61 33.44 5.54
CA LYS A 261 -5.15 34.21 6.67
C LYS A 261 -4.67 35.66 6.64
N GLU A 262 -3.41 35.89 6.26
CA GLU A 262 -2.78 37.22 6.24
C GLU A 262 -3.13 38.03 4.99
N ASN A 263 -3.37 37.38 3.86
CA ASN A 263 -3.64 38.01 2.57
C ASN A 263 -4.93 37.42 1.96
N PRO A 264 -6.11 37.75 2.52
CA PRO A 264 -7.37 37.36 1.91
C PRO A 264 -7.48 38.06 0.55
N VAL A 265 -7.50 37.29 -0.53
CA VAL A 265 -7.66 37.81 -1.89
C VAL A 265 -9.15 38.13 -2.11
N ASP A 266 -9.46 39.34 -2.58
CA ASP A 266 -10.85 39.74 -2.89
C ASP A 266 -11.50 38.74 -3.87
N GLY A 267 -12.60 38.12 -3.44
CA GLY A 267 -13.31 37.08 -4.21
C GLY A 267 -12.76 35.68 -4.10
N GLN A 268 -11.68 35.42 -3.33
CA GLN A 268 -11.25 34.11 -2.92
C GLN A 268 -11.74 33.80 -1.50
N GLU A 269 -12.16 32.57 -1.32
CA GLU A 269 -12.79 32.13 -0.09
C GLU A 269 -11.80 32.13 1.08
N HIS A 270 -12.29 32.55 2.22
CA HIS A 270 -11.46 32.71 3.42
C HIS A 270 -10.98 31.34 3.94
N VAL A 271 -9.79 31.30 4.52
CA VAL A 271 -9.23 30.12 5.21
C VAL A 271 -10.21 29.51 6.25
N HIS A 272 -11.17 30.29 6.69
CA HIS A 272 -12.23 29.89 7.63
C HIS A 272 -13.51 29.35 6.97
N ALA A 273 -13.57 29.31 5.63
CA ALA A 273 -14.74 28.78 4.91
C ALA A 273 -14.85 27.25 5.03
N VAL A 274 -13.81 26.60 5.49
CA VAL A 274 -13.71 25.14 5.61
C VAL A 274 -13.23 24.70 6.99
N HIS A 275 -13.40 23.41 7.31
CA HIS A 275 -12.69 22.75 8.39
C HIS A 275 -11.40 22.12 7.84
N TRP A 276 -10.30 22.38 8.51
CA TRP A 276 -8.99 21.81 8.16
C TRP A 276 -8.71 20.56 8.98
N LEU A 277 -8.44 19.46 8.31
CA LEU A 277 -8.09 18.18 8.93
C LEU A 277 -6.71 17.71 8.42
N VAL A 278 -5.81 17.33 9.30
CA VAL A 278 -4.53 16.72 8.93
C VAL A 278 -4.37 15.36 9.58
N VAL A 279 -3.92 14.37 8.80
CA VAL A 279 -3.65 13.01 9.28
C VAL A 279 -2.21 12.64 8.94
N PRO A 280 -1.28 12.65 9.91
CA PRO A 280 0.11 12.25 9.66
C PRO A 280 0.22 10.74 9.39
N ARG A 281 1.11 10.38 8.46
CA ARG A 281 1.33 8.99 8.05
C ARG A 281 1.89 8.10 9.16
N HIS A 282 2.68 8.67 10.07
CA HIS A 282 3.43 7.94 11.09
C HIS A 282 3.02 8.38 12.50
N PRO A 283 2.63 7.43 13.39
CA PRO A 283 2.20 7.76 14.75
C PRO A 283 3.22 8.56 15.56
N GLN A 284 4.52 8.32 15.31
CA GLN A 284 5.61 9.03 15.98
C GLN A 284 5.61 10.54 15.72
N ARG A 285 4.83 11.01 14.74
CA ARG A 285 4.73 12.42 14.38
C ARG A 285 3.51 13.12 14.95
N PHE A 286 2.55 12.40 15.51
CA PHE A 286 1.28 12.99 15.97
C PHE A 286 1.50 14.17 16.93
N ASP A 287 2.35 14.00 17.95
CA ASP A 287 2.62 15.07 18.91
C ASP A 287 3.46 16.21 18.31
N ALA A 288 4.38 15.91 17.39
CA ALA A 288 5.17 16.94 16.71
C ALA A 288 4.27 17.82 15.80
N VAL A 289 3.32 17.21 15.09
CA VAL A 289 2.36 17.93 14.25
C VAL A 289 1.37 18.72 15.10
N ALA A 290 0.89 18.15 16.20
CA ALA A 290 0.05 18.85 17.18
C ALA A 290 0.74 20.15 17.67
N GLN A 291 2.02 20.03 18.06
CA GLN A 291 2.79 21.18 18.51
C GLN A 291 3.03 22.22 17.41
N ALA A 292 3.27 21.78 16.16
CA ALA A 292 3.44 22.67 15.01
C ALA A 292 2.16 23.51 14.73
N ILE A 293 0.98 22.90 14.85
CA ILE A 293 -0.33 23.56 14.72
C ILE A 293 -0.47 24.65 15.79
N VAL A 294 -0.25 24.31 17.07
CA VAL A 294 -0.39 25.23 18.20
C VAL A 294 0.63 26.38 18.12
N ASN A 295 1.88 26.08 17.73
CA ASN A 295 2.94 27.10 17.60
C ASN A 295 2.65 28.17 16.53
N ARG A 296 1.79 27.84 15.52
CA ARG A 296 1.32 28.79 14.50
C ARG A 296 0.00 29.51 14.88
N GLY A 297 -0.42 29.36 16.15
CA GLY A 297 -1.58 30.07 16.70
C GLY A 297 -2.92 29.47 16.34
N TRP A 298 -2.97 28.24 15.80
CA TRP A 298 -4.20 27.51 15.58
C TRP A 298 -4.65 26.78 16.85
N LYS A 299 -5.95 26.71 17.07
CA LYS A 299 -6.54 25.79 18.06
C LYS A 299 -6.44 24.35 17.52
N LEU A 300 -6.39 23.38 18.41
CA LEU A 300 -6.23 21.97 18.06
C LEU A 300 -7.38 21.15 18.60
N SER A 301 -7.96 20.28 17.75
CA SER A 301 -8.89 19.21 18.17
C SER A 301 -8.32 17.87 17.73
N ARG A 302 -8.03 16.98 18.68
CA ARG A 302 -7.39 15.68 18.42
C ARG A 302 -8.45 14.59 18.29
N ARG A 303 -8.30 13.71 17.29
CA ARG A 303 -9.18 12.57 17.08
C ARG A 303 -9.24 11.65 18.32
N SER A 304 -8.14 11.46 19.02
CA SER A 304 -8.06 10.66 20.25
C SER A 304 -8.96 11.19 21.39
N GLU A 305 -9.42 12.43 21.30
CA GLU A 305 -10.27 13.10 22.29
C GLU A 305 -11.74 13.19 21.83
N TRP A 306 -12.05 12.80 20.57
CA TRP A 306 -13.41 12.89 20.04
C TRP A 306 -14.29 11.77 20.62
N LEU A 307 -15.42 12.14 21.17
CA LEU A 307 -16.47 11.22 21.60
C LEU A 307 -17.50 11.02 20.48
N ASP A 308 -18.16 12.10 20.07
CA ASP A 308 -19.21 12.11 19.06
C ASP A 308 -18.87 12.99 17.86
N GLY A 309 -17.58 13.07 17.50
CA GLY A 309 -17.05 13.90 16.40
C GLY A 309 -16.05 14.95 16.89
N PRO A 310 -15.55 15.81 15.98
CA PRO A 310 -14.46 16.76 16.26
C PRO A 310 -14.82 17.91 17.20
N GLY A 311 -15.98 17.87 17.80
CA GLY A 311 -16.50 18.91 18.71
C GLY A 311 -17.45 19.89 18.02
N GLN A 312 -17.91 20.93 18.75
CA GLN A 312 -18.80 21.93 18.21
C GLN A 312 -18.11 22.73 17.08
N THR A 313 -18.82 22.86 15.98
CA THR A 313 -18.36 23.51 14.74
C THR A 313 -18.82 24.96 14.66
N ASP A 314 -18.99 25.62 15.82
CA ASP A 314 -19.55 26.95 15.95
C ASP A 314 -18.60 28.06 15.42
N GLU A 315 -19.14 29.26 15.19
CA GLU A 315 -18.38 30.41 14.75
C GLU A 315 -17.18 30.77 15.64
N GLU A 316 -17.22 30.35 16.92
CA GLU A 316 -16.12 30.55 17.88
C GLU A 316 -14.90 29.64 17.64
N ASN A 317 -15.01 28.63 16.75
CA ASN A 317 -13.98 27.65 16.47
C ASN A 317 -13.41 27.71 15.05
N LEU A 318 -13.48 28.89 14.42
CA LEU A 318 -12.97 29.13 13.06
C LEU A 318 -11.46 28.81 12.90
N ASP A 319 -10.66 29.08 13.92
CA ASP A 319 -9.23 28.82 13.95
C ASP A 319 -8.84 27.42 14.44
N THR A 320 -9.74 26.44 14.35
CA THR A 320 -9.46 25.08 14.83
C THR A 320 -9.03 24.17 13.69
N VAL A 321 -7.86 23.55 13.84
CA VAL A 321 -7.36 22.46 13.00
C VAL A 321 -7.64 21.12 13.68
N TRP A 322 -8.20 20.19 12.94
CA TRP A 322 -8.42 18.83 13.39
C TRP A 322 -7.19 17.95 13.09
N LEU A 323 -6.75 17.19 14.06
CA LEU A 323 -5.64 16.26 13.93
C LEU A 323 -6.15 14.82 14.05
N GLY A 324 -6.03 14.07 12.99
CA GLY A 324 -6.27 12.63 12.97
C GLY A 324 -5.08 11.86 13.53
N ASP A 325 -5.01 11.71 14.84
CA ASP A 325 -3.95 11.03 15.58
C ASP A 325 -4.30 9.58 15.94
N SER A 326 -4.93 8.88 15.01
CA SER A 326 -5.30 7.47 15.14
C SER A 326 -4.79 6.62 13.98
N MET A 327 -4.75 5.31 14.18
CA MET A 327 -4.31 4.35 13.16
C MET A 327 -5.49 3.52 12.65
N GLY A 328 -5.51 3.24 11.33
CA GLY A 328 -6.51 2.36 10.72
C GLY A 328 -7.86 3.04 10.43
N GLU A 329 -7.97 4.36 10.61
CA GLU A 329 -9.22 5.11 10.45
C GLU A 329 -9.28 5.98 9.16
N MET A 330 -8.46 5.69 8.14
CA MET A 330 -8.46 6.51 6.91
C MET A 330 -9.82 6.56 6.22
N SER A 331 -10.62 5.49 6.26
CA SER A 331 -11.99 5.50 5.72
C SER A 331 -12.91 6.47 6.48
N LEU A 332 -12.70 6.71 7.79
CA LEU A 332 -13.40 7.75 8.54
C LEU A 332 -13.00 9.13 8.01
N TYR A 333 -11.69 9.39 7.91
CA TYR A 333 -11.19 10.70 7.51
C TYR A 333 -11.55 11.05 6.06
N PHE A 334 -11.46 10.10 5.12
CA PHE A 334 -11.94 10.31 3.76
C PHE A 334 -13.46 10.47 3.68
N GLY A 335 -14.22 9.79 4.55
CA GLY A 335 -15.66 9.94 4.62
C GLY A 335 -16.13 11.25 5.25
N LEU A 336 -15.27 11.92 6.04
CA LEU A 336 -15.52 13.26 6.58
C LEU A 336 -15.14 14.36 5.58
N ALA A 337 -14.20 14.09 4.68
CA ALA A 337 -13.59 15.08 3.81
C ALA A 337 -14.34 15.24 2.49
N ASP A 338 -14.56 16.49 2.08
CA ASP A 338 -15.10 16.85 0.76
C ASP A 338 -14.00 16.84 -0.31
N VAL A 339 -12.75 17.07 0.10
CA VAL A 339 -11.56 16.93 -0.75
C VAL A 339 -10.33 16.57 0.06
N ALA A 340 -9.41 15.79 -0.50
CA ALA A 340 -8.16 15.41 0.14
C ALA A 340 -6.92 15.88 -0.65
N LEU A 341 -6.03 16.59 0.03
CA LEU A 341 -4.65 16.83 -0.39
C LEU A 341 -3.84 15.54 -0.11
N LEU A 342 -3.22 14.95 -1.12
CA LEU A 342 -2.55 13.66 -1.01
C LEU A 342 -1.13 13.81 -0.44
N GLY A 343 -0.92 13.42 0.79
CA GLY A 343 0.40 13.45 1.43
C GLY A 343 1.43 12.59 0.69
N GLY A 344 2.70 12.92 0.85
CA GLY A 344 3.83 12.33 0.13
C GLY A 344 3.94 12.74 -1.32
N SER A 345 3.02 13.55 -1.83
CA SER A 345 3.02 14.02 -3.22
C SER A 345 3.55 15.44 -3.40
N PHE A 346 3.53 16.26 -2.37
CA PHE A 346 4.04 17.63 -2.39
C PHE A 346 5.56 17.72 -2.10
N MET A 347 6.11 16.66 -1.54
CA MET A 347 7.55 16.41 -1.39
C MET A 347 7.94 15.19 -2.24
N PRO A 348 9.23 14.99 -2.61
CA PRO A 348 9.64 13.90 -3.51
C PRO A 348 9.61 12.52 -2.81
N LEU A 349 8.47 12.18 -2.22
CA LEU A 349 8.24 10.97 -1.43
C LEU A 349 7.33 9.95 -2.14
N GLY A 350 6.79 10.31 -3.33
CA GLY A 350 6.13 9.40 -4.26
C GLY A 350 4.62 9.23 -4.10
N GLY A 351 3.98 10.04 -3.27
CA GLY A 351 2.53 10.01 -3.03
C GLY A 351 2.07 8.85 -2.15
N GLN A 352 0.95 9.03 -1.47
CA GLN A 352 0.26 7.99 -0.71
C GLN A 352 -0.84 7.32 -1.56
N ASN A 353 -1.66 6.47 -0.96
CA ASN A 353 -2.67 5.68 -1.65
C ASN A 353 -3.92 6.51 -1.99
N LEU A 354 -4.00 6.99 -3.23
CA LEU A 354 -5.18 7.73 -3.73
C LEU A 354 -6.40 6.83 -3.96
N ILE A 355 -6.19 5.52 -4.18
CA ILE A 355 -7.29 4.57 -4.47
C ILE A 355 -8.24 4.46 -3.28
N GLU A 356 -7.72 4.54 -2.06
CA GLU A 356 -8.54 4.50 -0.84
C GLU A 356 -9.44 5.74 -0.71
N ALA A 357 -8.92 6.92 -1.08
CA ALA A 357 -9.70 8.15 -1.10
C ALA A 357 -10.84 8.09 -2.13
N THR A 358 -10.50 7.74 -3.38
CA THR A 358 -11.51 7.64 -4.46
C THR A 358 -12.55 6.56 -4.20
N ALA A 359 -12.17 5.47 -3.52
CA ALA A 359 -13.11 4.42 -3.10
C ALA A 359 -14.12 4.91 -2.04
N CYS A 360 -13.76 5.91 -1.26
CA CYS A 360 -14.64 6.60 -0.32
C CYS A 360 -15.48 7.72 -0.99
N GLY A 361 -15.27 7.98 -2.28
CA GLY A 361 -15.91 9.10 -2.99
C GLY A 361 -15.22 10.45 -2.74
N CYS A 362 -14.05 10.48 -2.11
CA CYS A 362 -13.30 11.70 -1.79
C CYS A 362 -12.39 12.11 -2.96
N PRO A 363 -12.61 13.26 -3.61
CA PRO A 363 -11.73 13.81 -4.63
C PRO A 363 -10.33 14.07 -4.12
N VAL A 364 -9.33 13.92 -4.99
CA VAL A 364 -7.92 13.99 -4.60
C VAL A 364 -7.22 15.14 -5.32
N ILE A 365 -6.54 15.99 -4.57
CA ILE A 365 -5.55 16.94 -5.09
C ILE A 365 -4.16 16.42 -4.74
N MET A 366 -3.30 16.26 -5.74
CA MET A 366 -1.96 15.73 -5.57
C MET A 366 -0.90 16.67 -6.13
N GLY A 367 0.24 16.72 -5.46
CA GLY A 367 1.44 17.40 -5.94
C GLY A 367 2.13 16.67 -7.08
N PRO A 368 3.33 17.13 -7.50
CA PRO A 368 4.03 16.59 -8.67
C PRO A 368 4.62 15.18 -8.47
N HIS A 369 4.72 14.70 -7.24
CA HIS A 369 5.46 13.48 -6.91
C HIS A 369 4.53 12.31 -6.58
N THR A 370 4.13 11.54 -7.60
CA THR A 370 3.21 10.40 -7.46
C THR A 370 3.80 9.06 -7.92
N PHE A 371 5.12 8.93 -7.98
CA PHE A 371 5.81 7.78 -8.59
C PHE A 371 5.54 6.42 -7.89
N ASN A 372 5.08 6.39 -6.63
CA ASN A 372 4.66 5.14 -5.98
C ASN A 372 3.32 4.61 -6.52
N PHE A 373 2.50 5.51 -7.06
CA PHE A 373 1.16 5.23 -7.60
C PHE A 373 0.99 5.85 -9.00
N ALA A 374 2.06 5.93 -9.80
CA ALA A 374 2.07 6.66 -11.05
C ALA A 374 0.89 6.32 -11.96
N ASP A 375 0.68 5.01 -12.24
CA ASP A 375 -0.38 4.57 -13.13
C ASP A 375 -1.78 4.91 -12.59
N ALA A 376 -2.00 4.71 -11.28
CA ALA A 376 -3.27 5.06 -10.64
C ALA A 376 -3.51 6.58 -10.62
N ALA A 377 -2.44 7.37 -10.49
CA ALA A 377 -2.52 8.83 -10.52
C ALA A 377 -2.90 9.34 -11.91
N GLU A 378 -2.27 8.83 -12.98
CA GLU A 378 -2.64 9.20 -14.35
C GLU A 378 -4.07 8.79 -14.70
N LEU A 379 -4.47 7.56 -14.36
CA LEU A 379 -5.83 7.09 -14.57
C LEU A 379 -6.88 7.90 -13.80
N ALA A 380 -6.54 8.39 -12.61
CA ALA A 380 -7.44 9.23 -11.82
C ALA A 380 -7.58 10.64 -12.41
N LEU A 381 -6.50 11.20 -12.98
CA LEU A 381 -6.55 12.47 -13.73
C LEU A 381 -7.42 12.35 -14.98
N GLU A 382 -7.23 11.29 -15.77
CA GLU A 382 -8.01 11.01 -16.98
C GLU A 382 -9.51 10.81 -16.68
N ALA A 383 -9.85 10.42 -15.46
CA ALA A 383 -11.22 10.17 -15.02
C ALA A 383 -11.83 11.34 -14.23
N ASP A 384 -11.17 12.50 -14.17
CA ASP A 384 -11.56 13.66 -13.35
C ASP A 384 -11.78 13.32 -11.86
N ALA A 385 -11.15 12.24 -11.38
CA ALA A 385 -11.18 11.80 -9.98
C ALA A 385 -10.05 12.42 -9.15
N ALA A 386 -9.10 13.11 -9.79
CA ALA A 386 -7.99 13.79 -9.15
C ALA A 386 -7.58 15.05 -9.93
N ILE A 387 -6.92 15.96 -9.22
CA ILE A 387 -6.31 17.17 -9.78
C ILE A 387 -4.82 17.15 -9.43
N ARG A 388 -3.94 17.52 -10.38
CA ARG A 388 -2.51 17.71 -10.11
C ARG A 388 -2.18 19.19 -10.05
N VAL A 389 -1.41 19.56 -9.03
CA VAL A 389 -0.95 20.94 -8.78
C VAL A 389 0.57 20.98 -8.66
N GLU A 390 1.15 22.16 -8.76
CA GLU A 390 2.60 22.36 -8.73
C GLU A 390 3.18 22.31 -7.31
N ASP A 391 2.44 22.86 -6.32
CA ASP A 391 2.90 22.94 -4.93
C ASP A 391 1.73 22.90 -3.92
N MET A 392 2.07 22.96 -2.63
CA MET A 392 1.11 22.92 -1.53
C MET A 392 0.21 24.18 -1.48
N ALA A 393 0.73 25.34 -1.80
CA ALA A 393 -0.04 26.58 -1.79
C ALA A 393 -1.14 26.56 -2.86
N GLN A 394 -0.79 26.12 -4.08
CA GLN A 394 -1.78 25.89 -5.13
C GLN A 394 -2.77 24.80 -4.74
N GLY A 395 -2.30 23.73 -4.06
CA GLY A 395 -3.16 22.64 -3.57
C GLY A 395 -4.24 23.14 -2.60
N VAL A 396 -3.84 23.93 -1.62
CA VAL A 396 -4.76 24.54 -0.64
C VAL A 396 -5.76 25.46 -1.33
N THR A 397 -5.31 26.32 -2.25
CA THR A 397 -6.18 27.23 -3.01
C THR A 397 -7.18 26.46 -3.89
N SER A 398 -6.71 25.42 -4.60
CA SER A 398 -7.56 24.55 -5.43
C SER A 398 -8.59 23.80 -4.60
N ALA A 399 -8.22 23.35 -3.38
CA ALA A 399 -9.15 22.70 -2.48
C ALA A 399 -10.29 23.62 -2.06
N LEU A 400 -9.97 24.86 -1.67
CA LEU A 400 -10.98 25.88 -1.35
C LEU A 400 -11.90 26.16 -2.53
N GLN A 401 -11.34 26.37 -3.71
CA GLN A 401 -12.13 26.60 -4.93
C GLN A 401 -13.08 25.44 -5.21
N LEU A 402 -12.62 24.20 -5.06
CA LEU A 402 -13.41 23.02 -5.37
C LEU A 402 -14.61 22.88 -4.43
N VAL A 403 -14.42 23.09 -3.13
CA VAL A 403 -15.49 22.82 -2.13
C VAL A 403 -16.42 24.00 -1.90
N CYS A 404 -16.03 25.22 -2.32
CA CYS A 404 -16.82 26.41 -2.07
C CYS A 404 -17.47 26.97 -3.35
N SER A 405 -17.07 26.59 -4.55
CA SER A 405 -17.55 27.15 -5.82
C SER A 405 -18.89 26.57 -6.33
N GLY A 406 -19.58 25.69 -5.61
CA GLY A 406 -20.97 25.31 -5.92
C GLY A 406 -21.16 23.95 -6.62
N PRO A 407 -22.17 23.76 -7.48
CA PRO A 407 -22.80 22.48 -7.77
C PRO A 407 -21.95 21.37 -8.45
N ASP A 408 -20.73 21.66 -8.84
CA ASP A 408 -19.83 20.67 -9.48
C ASP A 408 -19.20 19.66 -8.50
N GLU A 409 -19.34 19.85 -7.19
CA GLU A 409 -18.82 18.95 -6.16
C GLU A 409 -19.34 17.51 -6.34
N ASN A 410 -20.63 17.34 -6.62
CA ASN A 410 -21.23 16.04 -6.92
C ASN A 410 -20.66 15.37 -8.18
N SER A 411 -20.09 16.15 -9.10
CA SER A 411 -19.43 15.63 -10.30
C SER A 411 -18.13 14.91 -9.93
N TYR A 412 -17.29 15.50 -9.08
CA TYR A 412 -16.02 14.88 -8.65
C TYR A 412 -16.24 13.63 -7.78
N VAL A 413 -17.21 13.66 -6.87
CA VAL A 413 -17.60 12.47 -6.07
C VAL A 413 -18.03 11.34 -7.02
N SER A 414 -18.89 11.65 -7.99
CA SER A 414 -19.35 10.68 -8.99
C SER A 414 -18.21 10.15 -9.84
N ALA A 415 -17.26 10.99 -10.24
CA ALA A 415 -16.06 10.62 -10.98
C ALA A 415 -15.17 9.66 -10.17
N CYS A 416 -14.96 9.93 -8.87
CA CYS A 416 -14.19 9.07 -7.96
C CYS A 416 -14.81 7.66 -7.84
N LEU A 417 -16.12 7.59 -7.64
CA LEU A 417 -16.84 6.32 -7.54
C LEU A 417 -16.85 5.56 -8.87
N ALA A 418 -17.07 6.24 -9.99
CA ALA A 418 -17.01 5.66 -11.34
C ALA A 418 -15.59 5.16 -11.67
N PHE A 419 -14.56 5.93 -11.36
CA PHE A 419 -13.15 5.56 -11.50
C PHE A 419 -12.84 4.27 -10.73
N THR A 420 -13.21 4.24 -9.45
CA THR A 420 -13.00 3.06 -8.61
C THR A 420 -13.75 1.85 -9.17
N GLN A 421 -15.03 2.01 -9.54
CA GLN A 421 -15.84 0.92 -10.09
C GLN A 421 -15.30 0.36 -11.41
N LYS A 422 -14.83 1.22 -12.31
CA LYS A 422 -14.22 0.84 -13.60
C LYS A 422 -12.98 -0.03 -13.43
N ASN A 423 -12.18 0.22 -12.38
CA ASN A 423 -10.92 -0.47 -12.16
C ASN A 423 -11.03 -1.70 -11.23
N LYS A 424 -12.24 -2.02 -10.72
CA LYS A 424 -12.50 -3.20 -9.88
C LYS A 424 -12.44 -4.53 -10.65
N GLY A 425 -12.37 -5.62 -9.89
CA GLY A 425 -12.45 -7.00 -10.38
C GLY A 425 -11.11 -7.68 -10.62
N ALA A 426 -10.00 -6.97 -10.41
CA ALA A 426 -8.65 -7.53 -10.56
C ALA A 426 -8.43 -8.75 -9.64
N THR A 427 -8.91 -8.67 -8.41
CA THR A 427 -8.79 -9.73 -7.41
C THR A 427 -9.55 -10.98 -7.83
N GLN A 428 -10.79 -10.84 -8.30
CA GLN A 428 -11.59 -11.99 -8.74
C GLN A 428 -10.96 -12.67 -9.96
N ARG A 429 -10.50 -11.89 -10.95
CA ARG A 429 -9.76 -12.42 -12.11
C ARG A 429 -8.49 -13.14 -11.67
N THR A 430 -7.74 -12.58 -10.71
CA THR A 430 -6.54 -13.22 -10.16
C THR A 430 -6.87 -14.55 -9.45
N VAL A 431 -7.91 -14.59 -8.61
CA VAL A 431 -8.33 -15.83 -7.92
C VAL A 431 -8.74 -16.92 -8.91
N GLN A 432 -9.51 -16.57 -9.94
CA GLN A 432 -9.88 -17.49 -11.03
C GLN A 432 -8.65 -18.01 -11.78
N ALA A 433 -7.70 -17.14 -12.06
CA ALA A 433 -6.43 -17.49 -12.71
C ALA A 433 -5.57 -18.47 -11.87
N LEU A 434 -5.66 -18.40 -10.55
CA LEU A 434 -4.94 -19.31 -9.64
C LEU A 434 -5.63 -20.68 -9.48
N LYS A 435 -6.89 -20.83 -9.86
CA LYS A 435 -7.66 -22.08 -9.73
C LYS A 435 -6.94 -23.34 -10.25
N PRO A 436 -6.33 -23.35 -11.46
CA PRO A 436 -5.64 -24.54 -11.97
C PRO A 436 -4.44 -24.99 -11.14
N TYR A 437 -3.90 -24.10 -10.31
CA TYR A 437 -2.73 -24.37 -9.46
C TYR A 437 -3.11 -24.80 -8.04
N ILE A 438 -4.30 -24.41 -7.56
CA ILE A 438 -4.80 -24.72 -6.20
C ILE A 438 -5.57 -26.02 -6.17
N SER A 439 -6.28 -26.37 -7.26
CA SER A 439 -7.16 -27.53 -7.35
C SER A 439 -6.47 -28.80 -7.88
N ARG A 440 -5.14 -28.85 -7.88
CA ARG A 440 -4.34 -30.01 -8.34
C ARG A 440 -4.25 -31.11 -7.32
#